data_7bb77e420e4e50f1c162628775641af9
#
_entry.id   7bb77e420e4e50f1c162628775641af9
#
_cell.length_a   1.000
_cell.length_b   1.000
_cell.length_c   1.000
_cell.angle_alpha   90.00
_cell.angle_beta   90.00
_cell.angle_gamma   90.00
#
_symmetry.space_group_name_H-M   'P 1'
#
loop_
_entity.id
_entity.type
_entity.pdbx_description
1 polymer ?
#
loop_
_entity_poly.entity_id
_entity_poly.type
_entity_poly.pdbx_seq_one_letter_code
_entity_poly.pdbx_strand_id
1 'polypeptide(L)'
;MKKLPLVLTIAACCFSLYLNAQNDNPTYQVTPKIHLTGTGGWDYLTVDETSGRLYVSHGTLVHVVDLKTGQQVGTIEPTPGVHGIAIASDLNKGFITCGRNDSVVVFNLKTMKVNAGIAVTGKNPDALLYDKFSGRVFVYNGRSANITVIDAKTDKVAGTIALDGKPEYSVTDGKGNIYLNIEDKSLIVRINAKTLGVEQKWPIAPGEEPTGLALDNETHRLFSVCGNKTMVILNALDGKVITSLPIGEGCDGVMFDPVLKRAYSSNGEGTITVVQEGPGDTFKVAATLKTQASARTITIDKSTRKLYLPAAEYLPAAQPTADNPRPRRTMKADSFVIWEVTAL
;
A
#
# COMPACT_ATOMS: atom_id res chain seq x y z
N MET A 1 37.86 47.59 68.08
CA MET A 1 37.29 47.57 66.70
C MET A 1 37.16 46.08 66.33
N LYS A 2 35.93 45.54 66.46
CA LYS A 2 35.62 44.13 66.12
C LYS A 2 35.03 44.09 64.73
N LYS A 3 35.69 43.39 63.77
CA LYS A 3 35.15 43.17 62.42
C LYS A 3 34.15 42.00 62.44
N LEU A 4 32.94 42.23 61.97
CA LEU A 4 31.86 41.28 61.78
C LEU A 4 32.01 40.60 60.41
N PRO A 5 31.94 39.28 60.24
CA PRO A 5 31.98 38.67 58.95
C PRO A 5 30.55 38.67 58.29
N LEU A 6 30.49 39.08 57.04
CA LEU A 6 29.31 39.05 56.19
C LEU A 6 29.09 37.60 55.68
N VAL A 7 28.05 36.93 56.12
CA VAL A 7 27.64 35.61 55.60
C VAL A 7 26.72 35.85 54.40
N LEU A 8 27.22 35.47 53.21
CA LEU A 8 26.48 35.51 51.96
C LEU A 8 25.71 34.21 51.79
N THR A 9 24.38 34.20 51.97
CA THR A 9 23.52 33.05 51.77
C THR A 9 23.14 32.97 50.29
N ILE A 10 23.67 32.02 49.56
CA ILE A 10 23.27 31.72 48.17
C ILE A 10 22.05 30.85 48.23
N ALA A 11 20.89 31.43 47.87
CA ALA A 11 19.63 30.68 47.67
C ALA A 11 19.69 29.99 46.29
N ALA A 12 19.89 28.68 46.28
CA ALA A 12 19.78 27.87 45.06
C ALA A 12 18.29 27.68 44.71
N CYS A 13 17.79 28.44 43.75
CA CYS A 13 16.49 28.17 43.11
C CYS A 13 16.58 26.93 42.23
N CYS A 14 16.14 25.80 42.72
CA CYS A 14 15.87 24.61 41.89
C CYS A 14 14.67 24.89 41.03
N PHE A 15 14.89 25.28 39.75
CA PHE A 15 13.86 25.28 38.73
C PHE A 15 13.63 23.83 38.30
N SER A 16 12.61 23.20 38.85
CA SER A 16 12.09 21.91 38.37
C SER A 16 11.42 22.16 37.01
N LEU A 17 12.11 21.88 35.93
CA LEU A 17 11.51 21.78 34.59
C LEU A 17 10.56 20.58 34.63
N TYR A 18 9.28 20.82 34.84
CA TYR A 18 8.24 19.86 34.52
C TYR A 18 8.19 19.72 32.99
N LEU A 19 8.89 18.72 32.47
CA LEU A 19 8.64 18.20 31.13
C LEU A 19 7.22 17.63 31.17
N ASN A 20 6.25 18.43 30.73
CA ASN A 20 4.96 17.87 30.33
C ASN A 20 5.24 16.89 29.19
N ALA A 21 5.24 15.61 29.48
CA ALA A 21 5.14 14.58 28.44
C ALA A 21 3.80 14.80 27.76
N GLN A 22 3.80 15.60 26.70
CA GLN A 22 2.68 15.64 25.75
C GLN A 22 2.44 14.20 25.33
N ASN A 23 1.18 13.77 25.43
CA ASN A 23 0.77 12.48 24.90
C ASN A 23 0.98 12.53 23.37
N ASP A 24 2.15 12.06 22.90
CA ASP A 24 2.56 12.06 21.48
C ASP A 24 1.78 11.04 20.64
N ASN A 25 0.63 10.59 21.11
CA ASN A 25 -0.22 9.72 20.32
C ASN A 25 -0.92 10.55 19.24
N PRO A 26 -0.64 10.26 17.97
CA PRO A 26 -1.26 11.00 16.87
C PRO A 26 -2.77 10.80 16.88
N THR A 27 -3.50 11.87 16.70
CA THR A 27 -4.95 11.85 16.56
C THR A 27 -5.34 11.78 15.09
N TYR A 28 -6.42 11.06 14.80
CA TYR A 28 -6.93 10.85 13.45
C TYR A 28 -8.45 10.97 13.41
N GLN A 29 -8.94 11.49 12.29
CA GLN A 29 -10.34 11.42 11.93
C GLN A 29 -10.52 10.31 10.90
N VAL A 30 -11.42 9.37 11.16
CA VAL A 30 -11.77 8.24 10.29
C VAL A 30 -13.25 8.35 9.92
N THR A 31 -13.54 8.58 8.66
CA THR A 31 -14.92 8.81 8.19
C THR A 31 -15.23 8.04 6.91
N PRO A 32 -16.45 7.47 6.74
CA PRO A 32 -16.92 7.03 5.45
C PRO A 32 -17.12 8.25 4.56
N LYS A 33 -16.52 8.26 3.36
CA LYS A 33 -16.49 9.45 2.54
C LYS A 33 -17.27 9.32 1.24
N ILE A 34 -17.08 8.22 0.52
CA ILE A 34 -17.55 8.09 -0.84
C ILE A 34 -18.25 6.74 -0.99
N HIS A 35 -19.54 6.76 -1.29
CA HIS A 35 -20.30 5.57 -1.63
C HIS A 35 -20.19 5.32 -3.13
N LEU A 36 -19.86 4.08 -3.51
CA LEU A 36 -19.74 3.64 -4.87
C LEU A 36 -20.70 2.49 -5.11
N THR A 37 -21.38 2.50 -6.27
CA THR A 37 -22.34 1.46 -6.63
C THR A 37 -21.67 0.36 -7.44
N GLY A 38 -22.25 -0.82 -7.47
CA GLY A 38 -21.76 -1.95 -8.26
C GLY A 38 -21.75 -3.26 -7.47
N THR A 39 -21.29 -4.31 -8.14
CA THR A 39 -21.21 -5.66 -7.58
C THR A 39 -19.85 -6.27 -7.81
N GLY A 40 -19.47 -7.22 -6.97
CA GLY A 40 -18.20 -7.91 -7.05
C GLY A 40 -17.24 -7.51 -5.92
N GLY A 41 -16.09 -8.14 -5.89
CA GLY A 41 -15.04 -7.80 -4.95
C GLY A 41 -14.21 -6.60 -5.42
N TRP A 42 -13.39 -6.09 -4.53
CA TRP A 42 -12.42 -5.05 -4.82
C TRP A 42 -11.04 -5.52 -4.41
N ASP A 43 -10.04 -4.75 -4.83
CA ASP A 43 -8.66 -4.97 -4.44
C ASP A 43 -7.94 -3.64 -4.25
N TYR A 44 -6.98 -3.30 -5.11
CA TYR A 44 -6.19 -2.08 -4.96
C TYR A 44 -6.94 -0.83 -5.38
N LEU A 45 -6.48 0.28 -4.83
CA LEU A 45 -6.88 1.63 -5.22
C LEU A 45 -5.61 2.50 -5.33
N THR A 46 -5.66 3.50 -6.19
CA THR A 46 -4.48 4.33 -6.50
C THR A 46 -4.87 5.79 -6.66
N VAL A 47 -4.11 6.69 -6.03
CA VAL A 47 -4.24 8.14 -6.22
C VAL A 47 -3.34 8.60 -7.36
N ASP A 48 -3.91 9.35 -8.31
CA ASP A 48 -3.15 10.21 -9.22
C ASP A 48 -3.04 11.61 -8.60
N GLU A 49 -1.92 11.88 -7.95
CA GLU A 49 -1.66 13.17 -7.30
C GLU A 49 -1.64 14.35 -8.32
N THR A 50 -1.35 14.07 -9.59
CA THR A 50 -1.30 15.10 -10.64
C THR A 50 -2.68 15.63 -10.99
N SER A 51 -3.68 14.75 -11.05
CA SER A 51 -5.07 15.12 -11.38
C SER A 51 -5.98 15.21 -10.16
N GLY A 52 -5.53 14.81 -8.97
CA GLY A 52 -6.36 14.72 -7.76
C GLY A 52 -7.47 13.68 -7.87
N ARG A 53 -7.22 12.58 -8.59
CA ARG A 53 -8.19 11.50 -8.80
C ARG A 53 -7.81 10.24 -8.05
N LEU A 54 -8.82 9.57 -7.52
CA LEU A 54 -8.71 8.22 -6.95
C LEU A 54 -9.31 7.21 -7.93
N TYR A 55 -8.56 6.19 -8.24
CA TYR A 55 -8.97 5.05 -9.05
C TYR A 55 -9.18 3.85 -8.14
N VAL A 56 -10.35 3.22 -8.20
CA VAL A 56 -10.76 2.14 -7.28
C VAL A 56 -11.22 0.92 -8.07
N SER A 57 -10.53 -0.21 -7.89
CA SER A 57 -10.91 -1.48 -8.52
C SER A 57 -12.21 -2.02 -7.93
N HIS A 58 -13.16 -2.47 -8.78
CA HIS A 58 -14.42 -3.06 -8.32
C HIS A 58 -15.01 -4.03 -9.37
N GLY A 59 -14.90 -5.30 -9.11
CA GLY A 59 -15.50 -6.37 -9.96
C GLY A 59 -14.94 -6.42 -11.37
N THR A 60 -15.57 -5.68 -12.29
CA THR A 60 -15.21 -5.64 -13.71
C THR A 60 -14.99 -4.23 -14.25
N LEU A 61 -14.87 -3.26 -13.35
CA LEU A 61 -14.65 -1.85 -13.68
C LEU A 61 -13.72 -1.19 -12.65
N VAL A 62 -13.22 -0.01 -13.01
CA VAL A 62 -12.52 0.90 -12.10
C VAL A 62 -13.35 2.17 -11.96
N HIS A 63 -13.74 2.52 -10.74
CA HIS A 63 -14.33 3.83 -10.45
C HIS A 63 -13.25 4.91 -10.47
N VAL A 64 -13.60 6.08 -11.02
CA VAL A 64 -12.76 7.27 -10.98
C VAL A 64 -13.47 8.34 -10.16
N VAL A 65 -12.82 8.77 -9.07
CA VAL A 65 -13.37 9.74 -8.12
C VAL A 65 -12.50 10.98 -8.11
N ASP A 66 -13.09 12.15 -8.15
CA ASP A 66 -12.42 13.42 -7.91
C ASP A 66 -12.29 13.64 -6.39
N LEU A 67 -11.06 13.70 -5.89
CA LEU A 67 -10.80 13.79 -4.45
C LEU A 67 -11.15 15.16 -3.83
N LYS A 68 -11.22 16.20 -4.65
CA LYS A 68 -11.60 17.54 -4.20
C LYS A 68 -13.11 17.60 -3.90
N THR A 69 -13.92 16.99 -4.74
CA THR A 69 -15.38 17.02 -4.61
C THR A 69 -15.95 15.79 -3.92
N GLY A 70 -15.21 14.67 -3.87
CA GLY A 70 -15.68 13.37 -3.41
C GLY A 70 -16.69 12.72 -4.37
N GLN A 71 -16.81 13.21 -5.60
CA GLN A 71 -17.78 12.70 -6.57
C GLN A 71 -17.13 11.70 -7.54
N GLN A 72 -17.86 10.66 -7.87
CA GLN A 72 -17.48 9.80 -8.99
C GLN A 72 -17.62 10.59 -10.30
N VAL A 73 -16.53 10.66 -11.06
CA VAL A 73 -16.46 11.40 -12.33
C VAL A 73 -16.40 10.50 -13.56
N GLY A 74 -16.31 9.20 -13.37
CA GLY A 74 -16.34 8.22 -14.46
C GLY A 74 -16.07 6.80 -14.02
N THR A 75 -16.06 5.91 -15.01
CA THR A 75 -15.65 4.51 -14.89
C THR A 75 -14.73 4.14 -16.04
N ILE A 76 -13.87 3.15 -15.82
CA ILE A 76 -13.06 2.52 -16.85
C ILE A 76 -13.47 1.06 -16.93
N GLU A 77 -13.97 0.65 -18.07
CA GLU A 77 -14.49 -0.70 -18.33
C GLU A 77 -14.38 -1.07 -19.83
N PRO A 78 -14.35 -2.39 -20.17
CA PRO A 78 -14.38 -3.52 -19.26
C PRO A 78 -12.98 -3.84 -18.66
N THR A 79 -12.96 -4.21 -17.38
CA THR A 79 -11.75 -4.68 -16.68
C THR A 79 -12.03 -5.97 -15.91
N PRO A 80 -12.17 -7.12 -16.61
CA PRO A 80 -12.69 -8.36 -16.01
C PRO A 80 -11.74 -8.95 -14.98
N GLY A 81 -12.19 -9.00 -13.72
CA GLY A 81 -11.38 -9.44 -12.59
C GLY A 81 -10.25 -8.45 -12.32
N VAL A 82 -10.62 -7.17 -12.19
CA VAL A 82 -9.66 -6.09 -11.89
C VAL A 82 -9.01 -6.29 -10.52
N HIS A 83 -7.70 -6.03 -10.48
CA HIS A 83 -6.90 -5.99 -9.25
C HIS A 83 -6.14 -4.67 -9.12
N GLY A 84 -4.96 -4.56 -9.73
CA GLY A 84 -4.06 -3.43 -9.61
C GLY A 84 -4.29 -2.32 -10.63
N ILE A 85 -3.91 -1.09 -10.24
CA ILE A 85 -3.99 0.10 -11.09
C ILE A 85 -2.68 0.88 -10.93
N ALA A 86 -1.96 1.10 -12.03
CA ALA A 86 -0.76 1.93 -12.04
C ALA A 86 -0.97 3.17 -12.93
N ILE A 87 -0.48 4.30 -12.48
CA ILE A 87 -0.63 5.60 -13.13
C ILE A 87 0.72 6.08 -13.67
N ALA A 88 0.79 6.34 -14.97
CA ALA A 88 1.91 6.96 -15.66
C ALA A 88 1.49 8.36 -16.14
N SER A 89 1.42 9.32 -15.20
CA SER A 89 0.90 10.67 -15.42
C SER A 89 1.71 11.42 -16.52
N ASP A 90 3.02 11.18 -16.57
CA ASP A 90 3.93 11.75 -17.57
C ASP A 90 3.64 11.24 -19.00
N LEU A 91 3.00 10.09 -19.15
CA LEU A 91 2.56 9.51 -20.42
C LEU A 91 1.06 9.71 -20.67
N ASN A 92 0.33 10.34 -19.74
CA ASN A 92 -1.13 10.44 -19.75
C ASN A 92 -1.82 9.07 -19.91
N LYS A 93 -1.25 8.02 -19.30
CA LYS A 93 -1.71 6.64 -19.36
C LYS A 93 -1.92 6.06 -17.97
N GLY A 94 -2.88 5.15 -17.87
CA GLY A 94 -3.01 4.23 -16.73
C GLY A 94 -3.06 2.78 -17.23
N PHE A 95 -2.67 1.86 -16.36
CA PHE A 95 -2.60 0.43 -16.61
C PHE A 95 -3.38 -0.30 -15.53
N ILE A 96 -4.20 -1.27 -15.93
CA ILE A 96 -5.09 -2.02 -15.03
C ILE A 96 -4.89 -3.51 -15.28
N THR A 97 -4.59 -4.28 -14.24
CA THR A 97 -4.53 -5.73 -14.34
C THR A 97 -5.92 -6.35 -14.36
N CYS A 98 -6.11 -7.34 -15.23
CA CYS A 98 -7.35 -8.07 -15.43
C CYS A 98 -7.09 -9.57 -15.26
N GLY A 99 -7.19 -10.07 -14.03
CA GLY A 99 -6.81 -11.43 -13.66
C GLY A 99 -7.63 -12.54 -14.32
N ARG A 100 -8.88 -12.25 -14.74
CA ARG A 100 -9.74 -13.26 -15.36
C ARG A 100 -9.36 -13.63 -16.79
N ASN A 101 -8.74 -12.73 -17.53
CA ASN A 101 -8.37 -12.95 -18.94
C ASN A 101 -6.86 -12.73 -19.20
N ASP A 102 -6.04 -12.78 -18.15
CA ASP A 102 -4.59 -12.71 -18.25
C ASP A 102 -4.10 -11.53 -19.10
N SER A 103 -4.61 -10.32 -18.79
CA SER A 103 -4.31 -9.12 -19.57
C SER A 103 -4.11 -7.88 -18.70
N VAL A 104 -3.56 -6.85 -19.33
CA VAL A 104 -3.51 -5.48 -18.82
C VAL A 104 -4.31 -4.58 -19.75
N VAL A 105 -5.22 -3.81 -19.22
CA VAL A 105 -5.94 -2.74 -19.92
C VAL A 105 -5.14 -1.46 -19.82
N VAL A 106 -4.92 -0.78 -20.94
CA VAL A 106 -4.31 0.55 -21.02
C VAL A 106 -5.39 1.59 -21.27
N PHE A 107 -5.43 2.65 -20.47
CA PHE A 107 -6.42 3.72 -20.63
C PHE A 107 -5.77 5.11 -20.63
N ASN A 108 -6.48 6.08 -21.18
CA ASN A 108 -6.08 7.48 -21.18
C ASN A 108 -6.59 8.20 -19.92
N LEU A 109 -5.71 8.86 -19.17
CA LEU A 109 -6.05 9.51 -17.89
C LEU A 109 -7.03 10.69 -18.05
N LYS A 110 -6.97 11.43 -19.17
CA LYS A 110 -7.85 12.58 -19.38
C LYS A 110 -9.26 12.16 -19.79
N THR A 111 -9.34 11.20 -20.73
CA THR A 111 -10.62 10.79 -21.32
C THR A 111 -11.25 9.58 -20.63
N MET A 112 -10.50 8.88 -19.78
CA MET A 112 -10.89 7.63 -19.12
C MET A 112 -11.23 6.48 -20.11
N LYS A 113 -10.93 6.65 -21.40
CA LYS A 113 -11.19 5.64 -22.42
C LYS A 113 -10.10 4.58 -22.48
N VAL A 114 -10.50 3.34 -22.64
CA VAL A 114 -9.59 2.23 -22.93
C VAL A 114 -8.98 2.41 -24.30
N ASN A 115 -7.66 2.33 -24.39
CA ASN A 115 -6.88 2.46 -25.62
C ASN A 115 -6.43 1.11 -26.17
N ALA A 116 -6.03 0.19 -25.28
CA ALA A 116 -5.46 -1.10 -25.67
C ALA A 116 -5.68 -2.17 -24.58
N GLY A 117 -5.59 -3.43 -24.99
CA GLY A 117 -5.43 -4.58 -24.12
C GLY A 117 -4.13 -5.29 -24.45
N ILE A 118 -3.34 -5.66 -23.46
CA ILE A 118 -2.04 -6.33 -23.60
C ILE A 118 -2.14 -7.68 -22.92
N ALA A 119 -1.92 -8.77 -23.68
CA ALA A 119 -1.81 -10.10 -23.08
C ALA A 119 -0.52 -10.18 -22.23
N VAL A 120 -0.62 -10.67 -21.00
CA VAL A 120 0.55 -10.90 -20.16
C VAL A 120 1.25 -12.22 -20.50
N THR A 121 2.50 -12.35 -20.10
CA THR A 121 3.30 -13.58 -20.35
C THR A 121 3.09 -14.66 -19.26
N GLY A 122 2.17 -14.43 -18.35
CA GLY A 122 1.83 -15.32 -17.24
C GLY A 122 0.33 -15.46 -17.02
N LYS A 123 -0.05 -15.88 -15.83
CA LYS A 123 -1.43 -16.14 -15.42
C LYS A 123 -1.79 -15.38 -14.16
N ASN A 124 -3.03 -14.88 -14.14
CA ASN A 124 -3.59 -14.14 -13.02
C ASN A 124 -2.72 -12.92 -12.64
N PRO A 125 -2.60 -11.92 -13.55
CA PRO A 125 -1.97 -10.66 -13.21
C PRO A 125 -2.75 -9.99 -12.06
N ASP A 126 -2.01 -9.60 -11.03
CA ASP A 126 -2.52 -9.06 -9.77
C ASP A 126 -2.04 -7.62 -9.58
N ALA A 127 -1.13 -7.35 -8.66
CA ALA A 127 -0.52 -6.05 -8.53
C ALA A 127 0.34 -5.69 -9.75
N LEU A 128 0.59 -4.39 -9.93
CA LEU A 128 1.52 -3.86 -10.93
C LEU A 128 2.15 -2.56 -10.45
N LEU A 129 3.28 -2.21 -11.05
CA LEU A 129 4.04 -1.01 -10.72
C LEU A 129 4.48 -0.30 -12.01
N TYR A 130 4.23 0.99 -12.14
CA TYR A 130 4.91 1.84 -13.11
C TYR A 130 6.20 2.40 -12.51
N ASP A 131 7.33 2.05 -13.10
CA ASP A 131 8.64 2.62 -12.74
C ASP A 131 9.03 3.69 -13.77
N LYS A 132 8.92 4.93 -13.37
CA LYS A 132 9.23 6.08 -14.21
C LYS A 132 10.71 6.12 -14.64
N PHE A 133 11.63 5.61 -13.79
CA PHE A 133 13.06 5.60 -14.11
C PHE A 133 13.38 4.72 -15.32
N SER A 134 12.76 3.57 -15.43
CA SER A 134 12.93 2.66 -16.57
C SER A 134 11.92 2.89 -17.70
N GLY A 135 10.83 3.63 -17.44
CA GLY A 135 9.70 3.80 -18.36
C GLY A 135 8.89 2.52 -18.58
N ARG A 136 8.88 1.62 -17.59
CA ARG A 136 8.27 0.29 -17.70
C ARG A 136 7.19 0.07 -16.67
N VAL A 137 6.24 -0.81 -17.03
CA VAL A 137 5.24 -1.36 -16.11
C VAL A 137 5.61 -2.81 -15.80
N PHE A 138 5.73 -3.12 -14.52
CA PHE A 138 5.99 -4.46 -14.00
C PHE A 138 4.68 -5.04 -13.51
N VAL A 139 4.24 -6.14 -14.12
CA VAL A 139 2.95 -6.79 -13.87
C VAL A 139 3.21 -8.14 -13.20
N TYR A 140 2.71 -8.32 -12.00
CA TYR A 140 2.98 -9.50 -11.17
C TYR A 140 1.94 -10.57 -11.42
N ASN A 141 2.37 -11.71 -11.98
CA ASN A 141 1.50 -12.82 -12.35
C ASN A 141 1.52 -13.89 -11.25
N GLY A 142 0.58 -13.81 -10.31
CA GLY A 142 0.57 -14.59 -9.08
C GLY A 142 0.55 -16.10 -9.29
N ARG A 143 -0.16 -16.60 -10.32
CA ARG A 143 -0.25 -18.05 -10.60
C ARG A 143 0.94 -18.60 -11.37
N SER A 144 1.67 -17.77 -12.10
CA SER A 144 2.80 -18.21 -12.93
C SER A 144 4.16 -17.93 -12.31
N ALA A 145 4.21 -17.32 -11.13
CA ALA A 145 5.44 -16.93 -10.46
C ALA A 145 6.42 -16.21 -11.41
N ASN A 146 5.91 -15.19 -12.13
CA ASN A 146 6.72 -14.37 -13.03
C ASN A 146 6.21 -12.94 -13.12
N ILE A 147 6.99 -12.07 -13.73
CA ILE A 147 6.64 -10.68 -14.01
C ILE A 147 6.59 -10.49 -15.51
N THR A 148 5.49 -9.96 -16.03
CA THR A 148 5.45 -9.39 -17.38
C THR A 148 5.94 -7.96 -17.31
N VAL A 149 6.92 -7.60 -18.12
CA VAL A 149 7.44 -6.23 -18.21
C VAL A 149 6.91 -5.60 -19.50
N ILE A 150 6.24 -4.45 -19.39
CA ILE A 150 5.65 -3.72 -20.50
C ILE A 150 6.41 -2.39 -20.65
N ASP A 151 6.79 -2.04 -21.88
CA ASP A 151 7.24 -0.69 -22.22
C ASP A 151 6.03 0.24 -22.20
N ALA A 152 6.00 1.18 -21.25
CA ALA A 152 4.84 2.04 -21.01
C ALA A 152 4.58 3.05 -22.14
N LYS A 153 5.58 3.37 -22.95
CA LYS A 153 5.43 4.29 -24.07
C LYS A 153 4.78 3.61 -25.27
N THR A 154 5.20 2.37 -25.58
CA THR A 154 4.79 1.65 -26.79
C THR A 154 3.66 0.64 -26.56
N ASP A 155 3.29 0.37 -25.31
CA ASP A 155 2.28 -0.62 -24.91
C ASP A 155 2.63 -2.05 -25.36
N LYS A 156 3.92 -2.37 -25.44
CA LYS A 156 4.41 -3.69 -25.84
C LYS A 156 5.11 -4.41 -24.71
N VAL A 157 4.97 -5.73 -24.68
CA VAL A 157 5.77 -6.56 -23.78
C VAL A 157 7.24 -6.41 -24.14
N ALA A 158 8.04 -5.98 -23.15
CA ALA A 158 9.49 -5.75 -23.27
C ALA A 158 10.31 -6.92 -22.70
N GLY A 159 9.70 -7.79 -21.89
CA GLY A 159 10.38 -8.93 -21.31
C GLY A 159 9.54 -9.68 -20.28
N THR A 160 10.12 -10.74 -19.75
CA THR A 160 9.55 -11.55 -18.67
C THR A 160 10.65 -11.86 -17.66
N ILE A 161 10.34 -11.73 -16.37
CA ILE A 161 11.24 -12.10 -15.27
C ILE A 161 10.65 -13.34 -14.59
N ALA A 162 11.37 -14.45 -14.60
CA ALA A 162 11.00 -15.63 -13.83
C ALA A 162 11.29 -15.41 -12.34
N LEU A 163 10.39 -15.87 -11.48
CA LEU A 163 10.51 -15.82 -10.03
C LEU A 163 10.43 -17.24 -9.45
N ASP A 164 10.95 -17.42 -8.24
CA ASP A 164 10.90 -18.72 -7.55
C ASP A 164 9.65 -18.88 -6.66
N GLY A 165 8.73 -17.88 -6.68
CA GLY A 165 7.53 -17.88 -5.85
C GLY A 165 6.51 -16.85 -6.28
N LYS A 166 5.40 -16.78 -5.55
CA LYS A 166 4.25 -15.92 -5.84
C LYS A 166 4.58 -14.44 -5.58
N PRO A 167 4.65 -13.59 -6.63
CA PRO A 167 4.80 -12.16 -6.45
C PRO A 167 3.52 -11.53 -5.91
N GLU A 168 3.67 -10.58 -4.99
CA GLU A 168 2.57 -9.79 -4.44
C GLU A 168 2.76 -8.30 -4.73
N TYR A 169 3.07 -7.49 -3.74
CA TYR A 169 3.18 -6.05 -3.91
C TYR A 169 4.63 -5.59 -3.98
N SER A 170 4.86 -4.47 -4.66
CA SER A 170 6.19 -3.92 -4.86
C SER A 170 6.25 -2.41 -4.70
N VAL A 171 7.47 -1.92 -4.49
CA VAL A 171 7.81 -0.50 -4.52
C VAL A 171 9.08 -0.27 -5.32
N THR A 172 9.25 0.96 -5.86
CA THR A 172 10.47 1.40 -6.54
C THR A 172 11.14 2.52 -5.75
N ASP A 173 12.48 2.57 -5.78
CA ASP A 173 13.25 3.70 -5.25
C ASP A 173 13.33 4.87 -6.24
N GLY A 174 12.78 4.69 -7.46
CA GLY A 174 12.86 5.68 -8.54
C GLY A 174 14.29 5.89 -9.09
N LYS A 175 15.24 5.04 -8.73
CA LYS A 175 16.65 5.07 -9.13
C LYS A 175 17.11 3.79 -9.81
N GLY A 176 16.19 2.84 -10.02
CA GLY A 176 16.43 1.60 -10.75
C GLY A 176 16.30 0.32 -9.93
N ASN A 177 15.98 0.40 -8.66
CA ASN A 177 15.67 -0.77 -7.86
C ASN A 177 14.15 -0.91 -7.65
N ILE A 178 13.66 -2.12 -7.82
CA ILE A 178 12.31 -2.54 -7.47
C ILE A 178 12.42 -3.58 -6.36
N TYR A 179 11.67 -3.39 -5.29
CA TYR A 179 11.56 -4.32 -4.18
C TYR A 179 10.20 -4.97 -4.25
N LEU A 180 10.15 -6.30 -4.23
CA LEU A 180 8.94 -7.09 -4.44
C LEU A 180 8.81 -8.17 -3.38
N ASN A 181 7.65 -8.22 -2.72
CA ASN A 181 7.29 -9.31 -1.83
C ASN A 181 7.05 -10.61 -2.63
N ILE A 182 7.62 -11.72 -2.14
CA ILE A 182 7.33 -13.08 -2.60
C ILE A 182 6.62 -13.82 -1.46
N GLU A 183 5.30 -13.89 -1.58
CA GLU A 183 4.39 -14.29 -0.50
C GLU A 183 4.69 -15.70 0.02
N ASP A 184 4.63 -16.70 -0.85
CA ASP A 184 4.77 -18.12 -0.50
C ASP A 184 6.21 -18.53 -0.09
N LYS A 185 7.17 -17.61 -0.15
CA LYS A 185 8.57 -17.82 0.24
C LYS A 185 9.00 -16.96 1.43
N SER A 186 8.13 -16.06 1.90
CA SER A 186 8.42 -15.13 2.99
C SER A 186 9.75 -14.39 2.80
N LEU A 187 9.92 -13.80 1.61
CA LEU A 187 11.10 -13.03 1.27
C LEU A 187 10.78 -11.82 0.41
N ILE A 188 11.72 -10.88 0.33
CA ILE A 188 11.73 -9.77 -0.61
C ILE A 188 12.82 -10.00 -1.64
N VAL A 189 12.52 -9.76 -2.92
CA VAL A 189 13.54 -9.70 -3.97
C VAL A 189 13.81 -8.26 -4.37
N ARG A 190 15.08 -7.95 -4.67
CA ARG A 190 15.48 -6.72 -5.35
C ARG A 190 15.73 -7.00 -6.81
N ILE A 191 15.07 -6.24 -7.67
CA ILE A 191 15.11 -6.37 -9.13
C ILE A 191 15.70 -5.09 -9.70
N ASN A 192 16.61 -5.22 -10.67
CA ASN A 192 17.09 -4.09 -11.45
C ASN A 192 16.10 -3.78 -12.57
N ALA A 193 15.52 -2.57 -12.54
CA ALA A 193 14.47 -2.16 -13.47
C ALA A 193 14.93 -2.04 -14.94
N LYS A 194 16.24 -1.89 -15.20
CA LYS A 194 16.79 -1.79 -16.57
C LYS A 194 17.21 -3.14 -17.11
N THR A 195 17.98 -3.92 -16.34
CA THR A 195 18.51 -5.21 -16.80
C THR A 195 17.50 -6.34 -16.65
N LEU A 196 16.45 -6.14 -15.86
CA LEU A 196 15.40 -7.12 -15.50
C LEU A 196 15.95 -8.32 -14.71
N GLY A 197 17.12 -8.17 -14.11
CA GLY A 197 17.74 -9.20 -13.26
C GLY A 197 17.24 -9.14 -11.82
N VAL A 198 16.95 -10.32 -11.23
CA VAL A 198 16.81 -10.46 -9.78
C VAL A 198 18.22 -10.44 -9.16
N GLU A 199 18.55 -9.35 -8.45
CA GLU A 199 19.90 -9.16 -7.92
C GLU A 199 20.09 -9.66 -6.49
N GLN A 200 19.01 -9.61 -5.69
CA GLN A 200 19.05 -9.99 -4.28
C GLN A 200 17.76 -10.72 -3.88
N LYS A 201 17.88 -11.60 -2.88
CA LYS A 201 16.75 -12.28 -2.23
C LYS A 201 16.98 -12.24 -0.72
N TRP A 202 16.05 -11.62 0.01
CA TRP A 202 16.17 -11.35 1.43
C TRP A 202 15.06 -12.04 2.22
N PRO A 203 15.37 -13.06 3.03
CA PRO A 203 14.41 -13.61 3.99
C PRO A 203 13.96 -12.54 4.99
N ILE A 204 12.67 -12.55 5.33
CA ILE A 204 12.08 -11.53 6.20
C ILE A 204 11.63 -12.07 7.56
N ALA A 205 12.15 -13.20 8.00
CA ALA A 205 11.80 -13.72 9.32
C ALA A 205 11.95 -12.62 10.41
N PRO A 206 11.00 -12.49 11.35
CA PRO A 206 9.91 -13.43 11.67
C PRO A 206 8.61 -13.23 10.86
N GLY A 207 8.58 -12.37 9.82
CA GLY A 207 7.41 -12.18 8.96
C GLY A 207 7.17 -13.41 8.07
N GLU A 208 5.90 -13.75 7.88
CA GLU A 208 5.43 -14.85 7.03
C GLU A 208 4.34 -14.33 6.08
N GLU A 209 4.33 -14.84 4.85
CA GLU A 209 3.34 -14.47 3.82
C GLU A 209 3.23 -12.93 3.64
N PRO A 210 4.32 -12.26 3.18
CA PRO A 210 4.29 -10.81 2.97
C PRO A 210 3.36 -10.42 1.82
N THR A 211 2.47 -9.44 2.09
CA THR A 211 1.49 -8.91 1.14
C THR A 211 1.86 -7.48 0.74
N GLY A 212 1.48 -6.46 1.50
CA GLY A 212 1.82 -5.06 1.21
C GLY A 212 3.28 -4.70 1.50
N LEU A 213 3.81 -3.72 0.77
CA LEU A 213 5.18 -3.22 0.91
C LEU A 213 5.19 -1.69 0.75
N ALA A 214 5.91 -0.99 1.62
CA ALA A 214 6.16 0.45 1.51
C ALA A 214 7.64 0.76 1.67
N LEU A 215 8.08 1.93 1.19
CA LEU A 215 9.48 2.35 1.22
C LEU A 215 9.58 3.80 1.68
N ASP A 216 10.42 4.06 2.68
CA ASP A 216 11.01 5.37 2.90
C ASP A 216 12.32 5.49 2.10
N ASN A 217 12.28 6.31 1.07
CA ASN A 217 13.45 6.56 0.20
C ASN A 217 14.53 7.38 0.88
N GLU A 218 14.23 8.13 1.93
CA GLU A 218 15.19 8.97 2.63
C GLU A 218 16.07 8.14 3.57
N THR A 219 15.43 7.27 4.36
CA THR A 219 16.13 6.42 5.33
C THR A 219 16.48 5.04 4.78
N HIS A 220 16.00 4.71 3.56
CA HIS A 220 16.11 3.38 2.94
C HIS A 220 15.51 2.28 3.81
N ARG A 221 14.27 2.49 4.27
CA ARG A 221 13.53 1.51 5.06
C ARG A 221 12.35 0.94 4.29
N LEU A 222 12.33 -0.39 4.21
CA LEU A 222 11.19 -1.15 3.70
C LEU A 222 10.31 -1.56 4.87
N PHE A 223 9.00 -1.42 4.69
CA PHE A 223 7.95 -1.84 5.61
C PHE A 223 7.13 -2.93 4.92
N SER A 224 7.31 -4.18 5.32
CA SER A 224 6.59 -5.33 4.76
C SER A 224 5.56 -5.84 5.75
N VAL A 225 4.28 -5.83 5.38
CA VAL A 225 3.20 -6.37 6.22
C VAL A 225 2.92 -7.82 5.84
N CYS A 226 2.75 -8.66 6.85
CA CYS A 226 2.76 -10.11 6.72
C CYS A 226 1.50 -10.77 7.30
N GLY A 227 1.09 -11.90 6.71
CA GLY A 227 -0.10 -12.64 7.09
C GLY A 227 -0.12 -13.12 8.54
N ASN A 228 1.05 -13.31 9.14
CA ASN A 228 1.21 -13.65 10.56
C ASN A 228 1.11 -12.44 11.51
N LYS A 229 0.42 -11.35 11.11
CA LYS A 229 0.15 -10.14 11.93
C LYS A 229 1.42 -9.39 12.35
N THR A 230 2.39 -9.37 11.46
CA THR A 230 3.69 -8.76 11.71
C THR A 230 4.04 -7.76 10.61
N MET A 231 4.53 -6.58 10.96
CA MET A 231 5.23 -5.68 10.05
C MET A 231 6.72 -5.87 10.26
N VAL A 232 7.44 -6.30 9.23
CA VAL A 232 8.89 -6.40 9.25
C VAL A 232 9.48 -5.15 8.63
N ILE A 233 10.46 -4.55 9.31
CA ILE A 233 11.18 -3.36 8.85
C ILE A 233 12.62 -3.76 8.55
N LEU A 234 13.06 -3.47 7.32
CA LEU A 234 14.40 -3.83 6.86
C LEU A 234 15.08 -2.68 6.12
N ASN A 235 16.39 -2.78 6.03
CA ASN A 235 17.21 -1.88 5.25
C ASN A 235 17.16 -2.27 3.77
N ALA A 236 16.70 -1.36 2.91
CA ALA A 236 16.58 -1.56 1.46
C ALA A 236 17.93 -1.67 0.72
N LEU A 237 19.05 -1.34 1.35
CA LEU A 237 20.38 -1.42 0.73
C LEU A 237 20.99 -2.83 0.81
N ASP A 238 20.80 -3.50 1.95
CA ASP A 238 21.44 -4.80 2.25
C ASP A 238 20.46 -5.91 2.66
N GLY A 239 19.17 -5.58 2.84
CA GLY A 239 18.12 -6.53 3.22
C GLY A 239 18.15 -6.94 4.70
N LYS A 240 18.97 -6.29 5.53
CA LYS A 240 19.03 -6.61 6.95
C LYS A 240 17.74 -6.24 7.65
N VAL A 241 17.11 -7.22 8.31
CA VAL A 241 15.97 -6.97 9.19
C VAL A 241 16.42 -6.14 10.39
N ILE A 242 15.76 -5.00 10.59
CA ILE A 242 16.05 -4.08 11.69
C ILE A 242 15.19 -4.44 12.90
N THR A 243 13.90 -4.57 12.67
CA THR A 243 12.93 -4.93 13.72
C THR A 243 11.64 -5.48 13.11
N SER A 244 10.77 -5.98 13.96
CA SER A 244 9.40 -6.34 13.63
C SER A 244 8.44 -5.83 14.69
N LEU A 245 7.23 -5.47 14.27
CA LEU A 245 6.19 -4.93 15.14
C LEU A 245 4.85 -5.64 14.88
N PRO A 246 4.02 -5.80 15.93
CA PRO A 246 2.69 -6.40 15.76
C PRO A 246 1.77 -5.44 15.01
N ILE A 247 0.95 -6.00 14.10
CA ILE A 247 -0.13 -5.31 13.40
C ILE A 247 -1.44 -6.12 13.53
N GLY A 248 -2.54 -5.59 12.97
CA GLY A 248 -3.82 -6.29 12.97
C GLY A 248 -3.87 -7.47 11.98
N GLU A 249 -4.96 -8.22 12.03
CA GLU A 249 -5.19 -9.41 11.21
C GLU A 249 -5.68 -9.08 9.81
N GLY A 250 -5.25 -9.88 8.81
CA GLY A 250 -5.70 -9.76 7.42
C GLY A 250 -5.19 -8.49 6.75
N CYS A 251 -3.95 -8.10 7.03
CA CYS A 251 -3.29 -7.00 6.36
C CYS A 251 -3.05 -7.34 4.87
N ASP A 252 -3.27 -6.36 3.99
CA ASP A 252 -3.10 -6.53 2.55
C ASP A 252 -2.55 -5.25 1.88
N GLY A 253 -2.30 -4.23 2.67
CA GLY A 253 -1.72 -2.98 2.19
C GLY A 253 -0.98 -2.22 3.27
N VAL A 254 0.05 -1.50 2.86
CA VAL A 254 0.80 -0.56 3.70
C VAL A 254 1.21 0.65 2.88
N MET A 255 1.05 1.85 3.45
CA MET A 255 1.52 3.10 2.85
C MET A 255 2.46 3.83 3.81
N PHE A 256 3.40 4.58 3.26
CA PHE A 256 4.33 5.39 4.05
C PHE A 256 4.13 6.88 3.75
N ASP A 257 3.96 7.67 4.82
CA ASP A 257 3.97 9.14 4.77
C ASP A 257 5.38 9.65 5.06
N PRO A 258 6.10 10.19 4.06
CA PRO A 258 7.48 10.63 4.25
C PRO A 258 7.60 11.91 5.09
N VAL A 259 6.53 12.68 5.25
CA VAL A 259 6.51 13.92 6.03
C VAL A 259 6.33 13.62 7.52
N LEU A 260 5.35 12.76 7.84
CA LEU A 260 5.08 12.34 9.21
C LEU A 260 5.98 11.20 9.67
N LYS A 261 6.75 10.58 8.76
CA LYS A 261 7.57 9.39 9.01
C LYS A 261 6.74 8.26 9.63
N ARG A 262 5.61 7.93 9.00
CA ARG A 262 4.64 6.94 9.48
C ARG A 262 4.30 5.91 8.41
N ALA A 263 4.36 4.65 8.79
CA ALA A 263 3.79 3.56 8.00
C ALA A 263 2.39 3.22 8.51
N TYR A 264 1.46 2.97 7.59
CA TYR A 264 0.05 2.68 7.86
C TYR A 264 -0.30 1.31 7.27
N SER A 265 -0.47 0.31 8.12
CA SER A 265 -0.94 -1.03 7.72
C SER A 265 -2.46 -1.09 7.81
N SER A 266 -3.13 -1.37 6.70
CA SER A 266 -4.58 -1.65 6.68
C SER A 266 -4.82 -3.13 6.98
N ASN A 267 -5.67 -3.39 7.97
CA ASN A 267 -5.92 -4.72 8.47
C ASN A 267 -7.40 -5.08 8.26
N GLY A 268 -7.66 -6.19 7.57
CA GLY A 268 -9.01 -6.63 7.19
C GLY A 268 -9.97 -6.89 8.36
N GLU A 269 -9.45 -7.07 9.55
CA GLU A 269 -10.26 -7.12 10.79
C GLU A 269 -11.00 -5.82 11.08
N GLY A 270 -10.60 -4.69 10.46
CA GLY A 270 -11.20 -3.36 10.64
C GLY A 270 -10.35 -2.43 11.49
N THR A 271 -9.04 -2.46 11.30
CA THR A 271 -8.10 -1.53 11.94
C THR A 271 -7.04 -1.01 10.99
N ILE A 272 -6.39 0.10 11.35
CA ILE A 272 -5.13 0.56 10.79
C ILE A 272 -4.12 0.59 11.92
N THR A 273 -2.99 -0.11 11.73
CA THR A 273 -1.85 0.03 12.63
C THR A 273 -0.94 1.14 12.11
N VAL A 274 -0.65 2.13 12.94
CA VAL A 274 0.24 3.25 12.62
C VAL A 274 1.59 3.00 13.28
N VAL A 275 2.63 2.88 12.48
CA VAL A 275 4.00 2.71 12.96
C VAL A 275 4.77 4.01 12.73
N GLN A 276 5.29 4.60 13.80
CA GLN A 276 6.15 5.79 13.75
C GLN A 276 7.59 5.36 13.56
N GLU A 277 8.24 5.87 12.55
CA GLU A 277 9.69 5.84 12.38
C GLU A 277 10.30 7.02 13.14
N GLY A 278 11.29 6.73 13.98
CA GLY A 278 12.03 7.70 14.77
C GLY A 278 13.52 7.69 14.42
N PRO A 279 14.32 8.54 15.07
CA PRO A 279 15.76 8.60 14.84
C PRO A 279 16.46 7.30 15.21
N GLY A 280 17.56 6.97 14.50
CA GLY A 280 18.46 5.86 14.86
C GLY A 280 17.79 4.49 14.80
N ASP A 281 17.00 4.25 13.76
CA ASP A 281 16.30 2.97 13.55
C ASP A 281 15.35 2.57 14.70
N THR A 282 14.74 3.55 15.34
CA THR A 282 13.71 3.32 16.35
C THR A 282 12.32 3.32 15.70
N PHE A 283 11.52 2.31 16.03
CA PHE A 283 10.17 2.15 15.50
C PHE A 283 9.21 1.77 16.62
N LYS A 284 8.01 2.33 16.60
CA LYS A 284 6.97 2.00 17.58
C LYS A 284 5.58 2.00 16.94
N VAL A 285 4.69 1.16 17.43
CA VAL A 285 3.26 1.30 17.16
C VAL A 285 2.80 2.57 17.89
N ALA A 286 2.43 3.59 17.12
CA ALA A 286 2.02 4.89 17.65
C ALA A 286 0.52 4.98 17.87
N ALA A 287 -0.28 4.25 17.08
CA ALA A 287 -1.73 4.18 17.21
C ALA A 287 -2.30 2.93 16.53
N THR A 288 -3.47 2.53 16.97
CA THR A 288 -4.35 1.60 16.25
C THR A 288 -5.70 2.28 16.06
N LEU A 289 -6.07 2.51 14.80
CA LEU A 289 -7.29 3.21 14.44
C LEU A 289 -8.36 2.19 14.09
N LYS A 290 -9.59 2.43 14.54
CA LYS A 290 -10.73 1.58 14.16
C LYS A 290 -11.28 2.02 12.79
N THR A 291 -11.44 1.04 11.90
CA THR A 291 -12.06 1.20 10.59
C THR A 291 -13.21 0.20 10.41
N GLN A 292 -13.67 0.00 9.19
CA GLN A 292 -14.64 -1.05 8.89
C GLN A 292 -13.93 -2.38 8.64
N ALA A 293 -14.47 -3.48 9.18
CA ALA A 293 -14.03 -4.82 8.78
C ALA A 293 -14.11 -4.97 7.26
N SER A 294 -13.14 -5.61 6.65
CA SER A 294 -12.89 -5.72 5.20
C SER A 294 -12.03 -4.61 4.57
N ALA A 295 -11.74 -3.50 5.25
CA ALA A 295 -10.83 -2.46 4.78
C ALA A 295 -9.37 -2.93 4.82
N ARG A 296 -8.99 -3.81 3.89
CA ARG A 296 -7.68 -4.50 3.89
C ARG A 296 -6.61 -3.83 3.02
N THR A 297 -7.03 -3.11 1.97
CA THR A 297 -6.13 -2.37 1.09
C THR A 297 -6.19 -0.87 1.37
N ILE A 298 -5.14 -0.14 1.02
CA ILE A 298 -4.98 1.27 1.37
C ILE A 298 -4.17 2.01 0.31
N THR A 299 -4.47 3.28 0.11
CA THR A 299 -3.61 4.21 -0.63
C THR A 299 -3.49 5.54 0.10
N ILE A 300 -2.48 6.33 -0.25
CA ILE A 300 -2.24 7.65 0.30
C ILE A 300 -2.20 8.71 -0.81
N ASP A 301 -2.87 9.83 -0.58
CA ASP A 301 -2.59 11.08 -1.28
C ASP A 301 -1.47 11.80 -0.51
N LYS A 302 -0.25 11.75 -1.03
CA LYS A 302 0.91 12.33 -0.36
C LYS A 302 0.84 13.86 -0.28
N SER A 303 0.09 14.51 -1.18
CA SER A 303 -0.08 15.96 -1.20
C SER A 303 -0.92 16.46 -0.02
N THR A 304 -1.97 15.73 0.33
CA THR A 304 -2.87 16.02 1.46
C THR A 304 -2.60 15.15 2.68
N ARG A 305 -1.81 14.09 2.56
CA ARG A 305 -1.54 13.04 3.55
C ARG A 305 -2.79 12.28 4.01
N LYS A 306 -3.83 12.29 3.20
CA LYS A 306 -5.03 11.53 3.44
C LYS A 306 -4.88 10.10 2.96
N LEU A 307 -5.39 9.17 3.76
CA LEU A 307 -5.44 7.76 3.41
C LEU A 307 -6.85 7.41 2.94
N TYR A 308 -6.93 6.50 1.98
CA TYR A 308 -8.19 6.00 1.45
C TYR A 308 -8.21 4.47 1.50
N LEU A 309 -9.32 3.90 1.99
CA LEU A 309 -9.51 2.47 2.16
C LEU A 309 -10.88 2.04 1.63
N PRO A 310 -10.95 1.08 0.72
CA PRO A 310 -12.22 0.51 0.27
C PRO A 310 -12.71 -0.54 1.28
N ALA A 311 -14.01 -0.54 1.55
CA ALA A 311 -14.65 -1.53 2.39
C ALA A 311 -16.10 -1.76 1.97
N ALA A 312 -16.65 -2.91 2.34
CA ALA A 312 -18.07 -3.20 2.21
C ALA A 312 -18.56 -4.07 3.36
N GLU A 313 -19.87 -4.11 3.54
CA GLU A 313 -20.51 -5.08 4.40
C GLU A 313 -20.74 -6.40 3.63
N TYR A 314 -20.65 -7.51 4.36
CA TYR A 314 -20.95 -8.83 3.80
C TYR A 314 -22.17 -9.43 4.46
N LEU A 315 -22.97 -10.13 3.65
CA LEU A 315 -24.03 -10.99 4.17
C LEU A 315 -23.42 -12.14 4.98
N PRO A 316 -24.18 -12.74 5.91
CA PRO A 316 -23.73 -13.94 6.59
C PRO A 316 -23.22 -14.98 5.58
N ALA A 317 -22.12 -15.64 5.91
CA ALA A 317 -21.57 -16.68 5.04
C ALA A 317 -22.60 -17.80 4.84
N ALA A 318 -22.74 -18.27 3.61
CA ALA A 318 -23.52 -19.47 3.33
C ALA A 318 -22.92 -20.67 4.11
N GLN A 319 -23.77 -21.63 4.49
CA GLN A 319 -23.29 -22.83 5.15
C GLN A 319 -22.39 -23.62 4.19
N PRO A 320 -21.23 -24.13 4.65
CA PRO A 320 -20.41 -25.02 3.86
C PRO A 320 -21.21 -26.26 3.41
N THR A 321 -21.00 -26.70 2.16
CA THR A 321 -21.53 -27.93 1.60
C THR A 321 -20.39 -28.83 1.13
N ALA A 322 -20.67 -30.09 0.86
CA ALA A 322 -19.66 -31.01 0.31
C ALA A 322 -19.06 -30.47 -1.01
N ASP A 323 -19.89 -29.88 -1.86
CA ASP A 323 -19.49 -29.33 -3.16
C ASP A 323 -18.88 -27.92 -3.05
N ASN A 324 -19.14 -27.20 -1.97
CA ASN A 324 -18.60 -25.87 -1.71
C ASN A 324 -18.21 -25.71 -0.22
N PRO A 325 -17.07 -26.30 0.19
CA PRO A 325 -16.61 -26.33 1.57
C PRO A 325 -16.18 -24.95 2.11
N ARG A 326 -15.94 -23.98 1.21
CA ARG A 326 -15.59 -22.59 1.56
C ARG A 326 -16.37 -21.61 0.70
N PRO A 327 -17.68 -21.39 1.00
CA PRO A 327 -18.50 -20.48 0.21
C PRO A 327 -17.95 -19.05 0.33
N ARG A 328 -17.83 -18.38 -0.80
CA ARG A 328 -17.44 -16.96 -0.83
C ARG A 328 -18.54 -16.14 -0.16
N ARG A 329 -18.15 -15.17 0.66
CA ARG A 329 -19.09 -14.20 1.23
C ARG A 329 -19.67 -13.33 0.10
N THR A 330 -20.97 -13.06 0.17
CA THR A 330 -21.63 -12.14 -0.75
C THR A 330 -21.59 -10.74 -0.16
N MET A 331 -21.14 -9.78 -0.94
CA MET A 331 -21.17 -8.38 -0.56
C MET A 331 -22.63 -7.92 -0.46
N LYS A 332 -22.99 -7.20 0.58
CA LYS A 332 -24.29 -6.56 0.73
C LYS A 332 -24.41 -5.46 -0.33
N ALA A 333 -25.54 -5.42 -1.04
CA ALA A 333 -25.79 -4.38 -2.04
C ALA A 333 -25.64 -2.98 -1.43
N ASP A 334 -25.12 -2.06 -2.23
CA ASP A 334 -24.95 -0.63 -1.89
C ASP A 334 -24.13 -0.33 -0.61
N SER A 335 -23.32 -1.30 -0.16
CA SER A 335 -22.47 -1.13 1.02
C SER A 335 -21.03 -0.78 0.70
N PHE A 336 -20.63 -0.70 -0.57
CA PHE A 336 -19.28 -0.39 -0.96
C PHE A 336 -18.96 1.08 -0.74
N VAL A 337 -17.95 1.35 0.08
CA VAL A 337 -17.60 2.69 0.55
C VAL A 337 -16.09 2.88 0.63
N ILE A 338 -15.63 4.08 0.32
CA ILE A 338 -14.25 4.50 0.56
C ILE A 338 -14.20 5.29 1.86
N TRP A 339 -13.41 4.81 2.79
CA TRP A 339 -13.08 5.50 4.03
C TRP A 339 -11.94 6.47 3.80
N GLU A 340 -12.05 7.67 4.38
CA GLU A 340 -10.99 8.67 4.43
C GLU A 340 -10.43 8.73 5.85
N VAL A 341 -9.10 8.74 5.98
CA VAL A 341 -8.39 8.92 7.25
C VAL A 341 -7.49 10.13 7.14
N THR A 342 -7.66 11.07 8.05
CA THR A 342 -6.91 12.33 8.10
C THR A 342 -6.22 12.46 9.45
N ALA A 343 -4.91 12.73 9.46
CA ALA A 343 -4.18 13.12 10.67
C ALA A 343 -4.62 14.52 11.11
N LEU A 344 -4.89 14.71 12.40
CA LEU A 344 -5.32 15.97 13.01
C LEU A 344 -4.17 16.72 13.66
#